data_45bf8bfbb2359b73016eedbdf3904f40
#
_entry.id   45bf8bfbb2359b73016eedbdf3904f40
#
_cell.length_a   1.000
_cell.length_b   1.000
_cell.length_c   1.000
_cell.angle_alpha   90.00
_cell.angle_beta   90.00
_cell.angle_gamma   90.00
#
_symmetry.space_group_name_H-M   'P 1'
#
loop_
_entity.id
_entity.type
_entity.pdbx_description
1 polymer ?
#
loop_
_entity_poly.entity_id
_entity_poly.type
_entity_poly.pdbx_seq_one_letter_code
_entity_poly.pdbx_strand_id
1 'polypeptide(L)'
;IGYIQMYPVDSEWKALYGYKESQNVWGMDQFIGEPAYWGKGIGTKLVQAAITYIMGEMGAEAIAMDPKVNNERAIKCYEKSGFKKVKILKEHELHEGKLEDCWMMEYKQ
;
A
#
# COMPACT_ATOMS: atom_id res chain seq x y z
N ILE A 1 9.30 12.99 -10.43
CA ILE A 1 9.37 11.62 -10.91
C ILE A 1 9.18 10.66 -9.75
N GLY A 2 8.57 9.54 -10.00
CA GLY A 2 8.27 8.59 -8.97
C GLY A 2 8.50 7.15 -9.41
N TYR A 3 8.29 6.22 -8.49
CA TYR A 3 8.36 4.80 -8.79
C TYR A 3 7.38 4.03 -7.90
N ILE A 4 7.06 2.81 -8.32
CA ILE A 4 6.30 1.86 -7.52
C ILE A 4 7.11 0.58 -7.41
N GLN A 5 7.24 0.06 -6.18
CA GLN A 5 7.77 -1.25 -5.91
C GLN A 5 6.62 -2.20 -5.60
N MET A 6 6.65 -3.39 -6.18
CA MET A 6 5.64 -4.42 -5.96
C MET A 6 6.35 -5.69 -5.51
N TYR A 7 5.80 -6.37 -4.51
CA TYR A 7 6.44 -7.56 -3.95
C TYR A 7 5.41 -8.50 -3.33
N PRO A 8 5.68 -9.82 -3.37
CA PRO A 8 4.83 -10.75 -2.64
C PRO A 8 5.04 -10.57 -1.14
N VAL A 9 3.95 -10.63 -0.39
CA VAL A 9 4.00 -10.50 1.07
C VAL A 9 4.41 -11.84 1.66
N ASP A 10 5.43 -11.84 2.52
CA ASP A 10 5.93 -13.07 3.14
C ASP A 10 5.06 -13.53 4.32
N SER A 11 5.41 -14.69 4.89
CA SER A 11 4.64 -15.32 5.95
C SER A 11 4.50 -14.45 7.20
N GLU A 12 5.55 -13.78 7.61
CA GLU A 12 5.54 -12.93 8.80
C GLU A 12 4.58 -11.75 8.63
N TRP A 13 4.64 -11.10 7.47
CA TRP A 13 3.78 -9.96 7.18
C TRP A 13 2.34 -10.39 6.96
N LYS A 14 2.11 -11.57 6.33
CA LYS A 14 0.76 -12.12 6.20
C LYS A 14 0.13 -12.33 7.58
N ALA A 15 0.87 -12.89 8.52
CA ALA A 15 0.39 -13.09 9.86
C ALA A 15 0.05 -11.77 10.56
N LEU A 16 0.93 -10.77 10.42
CA LEU A 16 0.71 -9.44 11.00
C LEU A 16 -0.54 -8.78 10.43
N TYR A 17 -0.76 -8.91 9.13
CA TYR A 17 -1.92 -8.31 8.46
C TYR A 17 -3.20 -9.12 8.62
N GLY A 18 -3.11 -10.34 9.09
CA GLY A 18 -4.29 -11.20 9.30
C GLY A 18 -4.65 -12.07 8.11
N TYR A 19 -3.71 -12.30 7.20
CA TYR A 19 -3.92 -13.20 6.06
C TYR A 19 -3.47 -14.62 6.38
N LYS A 20 -4.05 -15.57 5.64
CA LYS A 20 -3.62 -16.97 5.72
C LYS A 20 -2.35 -17.15 4.90
N GLU A 21 -1.53 -18.10 5.33
CA GLU A 21 -0.28 -18.44 4.63
C GLU A 21 -0.53 -18.79 3.16
N SER A 22 -1.64 -19.45 2.86
CA SER A 22 -1.98 -19.90 1.52
C SER A 22 -2.50 -18.79 0.60
N GLN A 23 -2.80 -17.61 1.14
CA GLN A 23 -3.32 -16.50 0.32
C GLN A 23 -2.19 -15.83 -0.46
N ASN A 24 -2.48 -15.51 -1.72
CA ASN A 24 -1.55 -14.78 -2.58
C ASN A 24 -1.75 -13.28 -2.38
N VAL A 25 -0.96 -12.70 -1.48
CA VAL A 25 -1.07 -11.29 -1.10
C VAL A 25 0.18 -10.55 -1.55
N TRP A 26 -0.01 -9.40 -2.18
CA TRP A 26 1.08 -8.55 -2.65
C TRP A 26 1.09 -7.23 -1.89
N GLY A 27 2.28 -6.71 -1.71
CA GLY A 27 2.48 -5.38 -1.15
C GLY A 27 2.94 -4.42 -2.24
N MET A 28 2.83 -3.14 -1.96
CA MET A 28 3.17 -2.11 -2.91
C MET A 28 3.65 -0.87 -2.17
N ASP A 29 4.80 -0.34 -2.58
CA ASP A 29 5.30 0.95 -2.08
C ASP A 29 5.35 1.93 -3.23
N GLN A 30 5.03 3.17 -2.95
CA GLN A 30 5.00 4.23 -3.94
C GLN A 30 5.77 5.44 -3.45
N PHE A 31 6.56 6.03 -4.34
CA PHE A 31 7.25 7.28 -4.08
C PHE A 31 7.09 8.22 -5.26
N ILE A 32 6.70 9.46 -4.97
CA ILE A 32 6.66 10.55 -5.95
C ILE A 32 7.42 11.72 -5.35
N GLY A 33 8.54 12.09 -5.97
CA GLY A 33 9.45 13.08 -5.44
C GLY A 33 8.94 14.51 -5.49
N GLU A 34 8.08 14.83 -6.45
CA GLU A 34 7.56 16.18 -6.63
C GLU A 34 6.13 16.30 -6.10
N PRO A 35 5.90 17.14 -5.07
CA PRO A 35 4.56 17.32 -4.52
C PRO A 35 3.49 17.72 -5.53
N ALA A 36 3.90 18.49 -6.56
CA ALA A 36 2.97 18.93 -7.60
C ALA A 36 2.33 17.77 -8.36
N TYR A 37 3.00 16.65 -8.49
CA TYR A 37 2.46 15.48 -9.21
C TYR A 37 1.30 14.83 -8.47
N TRP A 38 1.30 14.88 -7.15
CA TRP A 38 0.20 14.35 -6.36
C TRP A 38 -1.10 15.06 -6.67
N GLY A 39 -1.05 16.38 -6.82
CA GLY A 39 -2.22 17.20 -7.13
C GLY A 39 -2.78 17.01 -8.53
N LYS A 40 -2.04 16.34 -9.42
CA LYS A 40 -2.45 16.12 -10.80
C LYS A 40 -3.01 14.71 -11.03
N GLY A 41 -3.17 13.92 -9.97
CA GLY A 41 -3.70 12.57 -10.09
C GLY A 41 -2.73 11.54 -10.61
N ILE A 42 -1.45 11.89 -10.78
CA ILE A 42 -0.43 10.97 -11.27
C ILE A 42 -0.24 9.79 -10.33
N GLY A 43 -0.24 10.06 -9.02
CA GLY A 43 -0.13 9.00 -8.01
C GLY A 43 -1.24 7.97 -8.12
N THR A 44 -2.48 8.43 -8.30
CA THR A 44 -3.63 7.55 -8.46
C THR A 44 -3.51 6.70 -9.71
N LYS A 45 -3.08 7.29 -10.82
CA LYS A 45 -2.88 6.53 -12.07
C LYS A 45 -1.81 5.45 -11.92
N LEU A 46 -0.71 5.76 -11.25
CA LEU A 46 0.35 4.78 -11.00
C LEU A 46 -0.14 3.63 -10.13
N VAL A 47 -0.88 3.93 -9.08
CA VAL A 47 -1.44 2.91 -8.20
C VAL A 47 -2.43 2.03 -8.96
N GLN A 48 -3.31 2.63 -9.76
CA GLN A 48 -4.29 1.87 -10.54
C GLN A 48 -3.62 0.95 -11.56
N ALA A 49 -2.56 1.42 -12.22
CA ALA A 49 -1.80 0.59 -13.15
C ALA A 49 -1.14 -0.59 -12.43
N ALA A 50 -0.58 -0.36 -11.26
CA ALA A 50 0.02 -1.41 -10.45
C ALA A 50 -1.01 -2.44 -9.98
N ILE A 51 -2.19 -1.98 -9.55
CA ILE A 51 -3.29 -2.88 -9.17
C ILE A 51 -3.66 -3.80 -10.34
N THR A 52 -3.86 -3.22 -11.51
CA THR A 52 -4.21 -3.99 -12.71
C THR A 52 -3.16 -5.07 -13.00
N TYR A 53 -1.88 -4.69 -12.92
CA TYR A 53 -0.78 -5.63 -13.17
C TYR A 53 -0.76 -6.75 -12.13
N ILE A 54 -0.80 -6.39 -10.84
CA ILE A 54 -0.70 -7.37 -9.75
C ILE A 54 -1.88 -8.33 -9.76
N MET A 55 -3.10 -7.81 -9.88
CA MET A 55 -4.30 -8.64 -9.85
C MET A 55 -4.44 -9.48 -11.11
N GLY A 56 -4.08 -8.92 -12.26
CA GLY A 56 -4.22 -9.63 -13.54
C GLY A 56 -3.07 -10.58 -13.84
N GLU A 57 -1.83 -10.11 -13.74
CA GLU A 57 -0.67 -10.90 -14.14
C GLU A 57 -0.14 -11.80 -13.03
N MET A 58 -0.18 -11.33 -11.79
CA MET A 58 0.37 -12.08 -10.66
C MET A 58 -0.69 -12.92 -9.95
N GLY A 59 -1.96 -12.77 -10.31
CA GLY A 59 -3.05 -13.55 -9.72
C GLY A 59 -3.26 -13.27 -8.23
N ALA A 60 -2.94 -12.09 -7.77
CA ALA A 60 -3.07 -11.75 -6.36
C ALA A 60 -4.53 -11.77 -5.91
N GLU A 61 -4.75 -12.21 -4.68
CA GLU A 61 -6.08 -12.19 -4.05
C GLU A 61 -6.33 -10.87 -3.33
N ALA A 62 -5.26 -10.24 -2.85
CA ALA A 62 -5.33 -8.96 -2.17
C ALA A 62 -4.01 -8.21 -2.32
N ILE A 63 -4.09 -6.88 -2.19
CA ILE A 63 -2.92 -6.01 -2.12
C ILE A 63 -3.00 -5.28 -0.79
N ALA A 64 -1.93 -5.34 0.00
CA ALA A 64 -1.84 -4.67 1.29
C ALA A 64 -0.83 -3.54 1.24
N MET A 65 -1.15 -2.44 1.91
CA MET A 65 -0.26 -1.29 2.03
C MET A 65 -0.27 -0.79 3.48
N ASP A 66 0.80 -0.13 3.86
CA ASP A 66 0.98 0.34 5.24
C ASP A 66 1.45 1.79 5.31
N PRO A 67 0.68 2.75 4.75
CA PRO A 67 1.06 4.15 4.84
C PRO A 67 1.00 4.64 6.29
N LYS A 68 1.89 5.56 6.63
CA LYS A 68 1.86 6.19 7.96
C LYS A 68 0.56 6.94 8.17
N VAL A 69 0.05 6.93 9.39
CA VAL A 69 -1.24 7.56 9.69
C VAL A 69 -1.27 9.05 9.37
N ASN A 70 -0.12 9.73 9.42
CA ASN A 70 -0.02 11.15 9.10
C ASN A 70 0.24 11.44 7.63
N ASN A 71 0.36 10.43 6.79
CA ASN A 71 0.58 10.61 5.35
C ASN A 71 -0.76 10.68 4.62
N GLU A 72 -1.47 11.78 4.82
CA GLU A 72 -2.82 11.96 4.28
C GLU A 72 -2.91 11.90 2.76
N ARG A 73 -1.89 12.42 2.07
CA ARG A 73 -1.86 12.37 0.60
C ARG A 73 -1.84 10.95 0.07
N ALA A 74 -0.99 10.12 0.63
CA ALA A 74 -0.90 8.73 0.22
C ALA A 74 -2.19 7.98 0.53
N ILE A 75 -2.73 8.17 1.74
CA ILE A 75 -3.97 7.53 2.16
C ILE A 75 -5.11 7.90 1.22
N LYS A 76 -5.29 9.17 0.90
CA LYS A 76 -6.33 9.62 -0.03
C LYS A 76 -6.14 9.04 -1.43
N CYS A 77 -4.90 8.98 -1.90
CA CYS A 77 -4.57 8.39 -3.19
C CYS A 77 -4.99 6.91 -3.23
N TYR A 78 -4.67 6.16 -2.19
CA TYR A 78 -5.01 4.75 -2.11
C TYR A 78 -6.52 4.54 -2.00
N GLU A 79 -7.19 5.38 -1.22
CA GLU A 79 -8.66 5.32 -1.12
C GLU A 79 -9.33 5.59 -2.47
N LYS A 80 -8.85 6.57 -3.22
CA LYS A 80 -9.36 6.86 -4.57
C LYS A 80 -9.15 5.69 -5.52
N SER A 81 -8.12 4.90 -5.29
CA SER A 81 -7.79 3.74 -6.12
C SER A 81 -8.55 2.47 -5.70
N GLY A 82 -9.33 2.54 -4.64
CA GLY A 82 -10.15 1.42 -4.19
C GLY A 82 -9.66 0.69 -2.96
N PHE A 83 -8.58 1.16 -2.34
CA PHE A 83 -8.11 0.59 -1.08
C PHE A 83 -9.00 1.03 0.07
N LYS A 84 -9.13 0.19 1.08
CA LYS A 84 -9.87 0.47 2.30
C LYS A 84 -8.99 0.33 3.51
N LYS A 85 -9.21 1.19 4.50
CA LYS A 85 -8.52 1.08 5.80
C LYS A 85 -9.07 -0.14 6.53
N VAL A 86 -8.17 -0.98 7.04
CA VAL A 86 -8.54 -2.20 7.76
C VAL A 86 -8.29 -2.03 9.25
N LYS A 87 -7.07 -1.66 9.62
CA LYS A 87 -6.69 -1.48 11.03
C LYS A 87 -5.46 -0.60 11.15
N ILE A 88 -5.19 -0.13 12.36
CA ILE A 88 -3.97 0.61 12.67
C ILE A 88 -2.91 -0.38 13.15
N LEU A 89 -1.72 -0.27 12.58
CA LEU A 89 -0.54 -1.02 13.02
C LEU A 89 0.27 -0.10 13.93
N LYS A 90 0.20 -0.33 15.23
CA LYS A 90 0.85 0.51 16.23
C LYS A 90 2.36 0.33 16.17
N GLU A 91 3.09 1.46 16.24
CA GLU A 91 4.56 1.48 16.29
C GLU A 91 5.18 0.57 15.23
N HIS A 92 4.62 0.64 14.01
CA HIS A 92 4.94 -0.30 12.94
C HIS A 92 6.20 0.05 12.18
N GLU A 93 6.47 1.33 11.99
CA GLU A 93 7.58 1.77 11.15
C GLU A 93 8.48 2.76 11.87
N LEU A 94 9.79 2.50 11.82
CA LEU A 94 10.78 3.41 12.39
C LEU A 94 11.07 4.53 11.38
N HIS A 95 10.91 5.77 11.82
CA HIS A 95 11.18 6.94 11.00
C HIS A 95 11.84 8.03 11.86
N GLU A 96 13.04 8.45 11.46
CA GLU A 96 13.81 9.48 12.16
C GLU A 96 13.92 9.23 13.67
N GLY A 97 14.18 8.00 14.05
CA GLY A 97 14.36 7.63 15.44
C GLY A 97 13.09 7.43 16.25
N LYS A 98 11.92 7.54 15.60
CA LYS A 98 10.64 7.33 16.28
C LYS A 98 9.87 6.22 15.60
N LEU A 99 9.16 5.42 16.40
CA LEU A 99 8.22 4.44 15.87
C LEU A 99 6.90 5.15 15.57
N GLU A 100 6.39 4.95 14.38
CA GLU A 100 5.15 5.59 13.93
C GLU A 100 4.09 4.55 13.61
N ASP A 101 2.84 4.94 13.87
CA ASP A 101 1.68 4.12 13.51
C ASP A 101 1.44 4.18 12.02
N CYS A 102 0.97 3.07 11.47
CA CYS A 102 0.59 2.98 10.06
C CYS A 102 -0.83 2.47 9.94
N TRP A 103 -1.53 2.90 8.88
CA TRP A 103 -2.78 2.26 8.50
C TRP A 103 -2.45 1.03 7.66
N MET A 104 -3.03 -0.10 8.01
CA MET A 104 -3.05 -1.24 7.08
C MET A 104 -4.24 -1.00 6.15
N MET A 105 -3.95 -0.86 4.87
CA MET A 105 -4.95 -0.66 3.82
C MET A 105 -4.97 -1.85 2.89
N GLU A 106 -6.13 -2.17 2.35
CA GLU A 106 -6.32 -3.39 1.56
C GLU A 106 -7.15 -3.11 0.31
N TYR A 107 -6.73 -3.72 -0.80
CA TYR A 107 -7.50 -3.80 -2.03
C TYR A 107 -7.85 -5.26 -2.30
N LYS A 108 -9.13 -5.53 -2.51
CA LYS A 108 -9.63 -6.86 -2.93
C LYS A 108 -10.58 -6.68 -4.10
N GLN A 109 -10.62 -7.68 -4.93
CA GLN A 109 -11.63 -7.74 -5.98
C GLN A 109 -12.97 -8.15 -5.41
#